data_71ddb9021717f1edbf19c8f97613bc39
#
_entry.id   71ddb9021717f1edbf19c8f97613bc39
#
_cell.length_a   1.000
_cell.length_b   1.000
_cell.length_c   1.000
_cell.angle_alpha   90.00
_cell.angle_beta   90.00
_cell.angle_gamma   90.00
#
_symmetry.space_group_name_H-M   'P 1'
#
loop_
_entity.id
_entity.type
_entity.pdbx_description
1 polymer ?
#
loop_
_entity_poly.entity_id
_entity_poly.type
_entity_poly.pdbx_seq_one_letter_code
_entity_poly.pdbx_strand_id
1 'polypeptide(L)'
;MLVLRANARDFAARLRAFVGSGEASPEVGRAVAGIVADVRRRGDAAVLDCTAKFDRVKLTAKKMRVPPAELARAARALPAAKRRAFEEAARCVLDFHRRTLPKSWTARNPHGAMVGERHLPIRRCGLYVPGGQVPLVSTVLMTALPAKVAGVPEVCACTPPGPDGRINPDILAALHLCGVREVYAVGGAQAVAALAFGTRTVRAVDKVFGPGNAFVTEAKRQLFGAVGVDLLPGPSEVMVIADASARADWVAADLCAQAEHGSGKEKLYLVAESRAYADRVLREARRQSESLRHGAKVVRALEKSLCVILVRRATDAAEAANLVAPEHLQLMVRPAAERRLAKEITTAGAMLLGPLSPTVLGDFTAGPSHTLPTGGTGRFFSGLRVTDFLRRTSLVRYDRASLRRAAAVVEAFSGMESLDAHGRSLKVRLGR
;
A
#
# COMPACT_ATOMS: atom_id res chain seq x y z
N MET A 1 11.99 -12.17 -20.64
CA MET A 1 13.00 -12.28 -19.57
C MET A 1 14.20 -11.42 -19.90
N LEU A 2 14.67 -10.58 -18.99
CA LEU A 2 15.86 -9.75 -19.09
C LEU A 2 16.99 -10.37 -18.24
N VAL A 3 18.23 -10.36 -18.72
CA VAL A 3 19.40 -10.78 -17.94
C VAL A 3 20.41 -9.64 -17.91
N LEU A 4 20.78 -9.22 -16.71
CA LEU A 4 21.73 -8.15 -16.46
C LEU A 4 22.92 -8.67 -15.65
N ARG A 5 24.08 -8.03 -15.82
CA ARG A 5 25.26 -8.24 -14.98
C ARG A 5 25.53 -6.96 -14.21
N ALA A 6 25.62 -7.02 -12.90
CA ALA A 6 25.79 -5.83 -12.06
C ALA A 6 27.06 -5.01 -12.37
N ASN A 7 28.11 -5.68 -12.89
CA ASN A 7 29.35 -5.03 -13.29
C ASN A 7 29.36 -4.46 -14.73
N ALA A 8 28.24 -4.52 -15.46
CA ALA A 8 28.16 -3.94 -16.80
C ALA A 8 28.00 -2.41 -16.72
N ARG A 9 28.64 -1.67 -17.64
CA ARG A 9 28.59 -0.20 -17.67
C ARG A 9 27.16 0.36 -17.80
N ASP A 10 26.29 -0.33 -18.52
CA ASP A 10 24.89 0.04 -18.78
C ASP A 10 23.91 -0.54 -17.76
N PHE A 11 24.39 -1.25 -16.73
CA PHE A 11 23.56 -1.97 -15.75
C PHE A 11 22.48 -1.08 -15.12
N ALA A 12 22.89 0.03 -14.51
CA ALA A 12 21.96 0.93 -13.80
C ALA A 12 20.90 1.52 -14.74
N ALA A 13 21.28 1.91 -15.94
CA ALA A 13 20.34 2.48 -16.93
C ALA A 13 19.30 1.44 -17.38
N ARG A 14 19.74 0.22 -17.72
CA ARG A 14 18.85 -0.87 -18.14
C ARG A 14 17.95 -1.34 -17.02
N LEU A 15 18.44 -1.40 -15.77
CA LEU A 15 17.64 -1.76 -14.62
C LEU A 15 16.57 -0.71 -14.35
N ARG A 16 16.89 0.59 -14.38
CA ARG A 16 15.92 1.67 -14.26
C ARG A 16 14.87 1.64 -15.36
N ALA A 17 15.23 1.38 -16.59
CA ALA A 17 14.29 1.24 -17.71
C ALA A 17 13.31 0.07 -17.46
N PHE A 18 13.80 -1.05 -16.91
CA PHE A 18 12.94 -2.17 -16.55
C PHE A 18 12.00 -1.80 -15.38
N VAL A 19 12.47 -1.10 -14.35
CA VAL A 19 11.65 -0.61 -13.22
C VAL A 19 10.55 0.36 -13.73
N GLY A 20 10.89 1.30 -14.60
CA GLY A 20 9.93 2.29 -15.14
C GLY A 20 8.91 1.74 -16.14
N SER A 21 9.09 0.53 -16.67
CA SER A 21 8.24 -0.04 -17.72
C SER A 21 6.78 -0.37 -17.31
N GLY A 22 6.37 -0.03 -16.09
CA GLY A 22 5.01 -0.28 -15.54
C GLY A 22 4.17 0.97 -15.30
N GLU A 23 4.64 2.16 -15.67
CA GLU A 23 3.92 3.41 -15.47
C GLU A 23 2.59 3.44 -16.21
N ALA A 24 1.62 4.18 -15.65
CA ALA A 24 0.32 4.35 -16.28
C ALA A 24 0.44 5.10 -17.61
N SER A 25 -0.20 4.59 -18.66
CA SER A 25 -0.16 5.24 -19.96
C SER A 25 -0.96 6.57 -19.96
N PRO A 26 -0.60 7.54 -20.83
CA PRO A 26 -1.38 8.78 -20.98
C PRO A 26 -2.86 8.57 -21.26
N GLU A 27 -3.23 7.46 -21.92
CA GLU A 27 -4.62 7.09 -22.19
C GLU A 27 -5.38 6.80 -20.89
N VAL A 28 -4.76 6.08 -19.93
CA VAL A 28 -5.34 5.83 -18.61
C VAL A 28 -5.57 7.16 -17.89
N GLY A 29 -4.60 8.07 -17.96
CA GLY A 29 -4.73 9.41 -17.36
C GLY A 29 -5.94 10.18 -17.89
N ARG A 30 -6.10 10.24 -19.23
CA ARG A 30 -7.25 10.91 -19.86
C ARG A 30 -8.58 10.24 -19.53
N ALA A 31 -8.64 8.92 -19.60
CA ALA A 31 -9.86 8.17 -19.28
C ALA A 31 -10.31 8.40 -17.82
N VAL A 32 -9.36 8.37 -16.87
CA VAL A 32 -9.64 8.62 -15.47
C VAL A 32 -10.08 10.06 -15.22
N ALA A 33 -9.47 11.06 -15.86
CA ALA A 33 -9.90 12.45 -15.76
C ALA A 33 -11.36 12.64 -16.19
N GLY A 34 -11.76 11.97 -17.28
CA GLY A 34 -13.16 11.96 -17.72
C GLY A 34 -14.12 11.34 -16.71
N ILE A 35 -13.72 10.19 -16.11
CA ILE A 35 -14.52 9.52 -15.04
C ILE A 35 -14.65 10.41 -13.80
N VAL A 36 -13.55 10.99 -13.35
CA VAL A 36 -13.50 11.85 -12.16
C VAL A 36 -14.39 13.08 -12.35
N ALA A 37 -14.30 13.76 -13.51
CA ALA A 37 -15.12 14.92 -13.84
C ALA A 37 -16.61 14.54 -13.90
N ASP A 38 -16.94 13.39 -14.49
CA ASP A 38 -18.31 12.94 -14.62
C ASP A 38 -18.94 12.56 -13.26
N VAL A 39 -18.22 11.86 -12.41
CA VAL A 39 -18.69 11.54 -11.04
C VAL A 39 -18.90 12.83 -10.23
N ARG A 40 -18.00 13.81 -10.34
CA ARG A 40 -18.14 15.10 -9.67
C ARG A 40 -19.40 15.83 -10.11
N ARG A 41 -19.78 15.76 -11.38
CA ARG A 41 -20.92 16.44 -11.97
C ARG A 41 -22.23 15.70 -11.74
N ARG A 42 -22.29 14.38 -11.98
CA ARG A 42 -23.54 13.59 -12.02
C ARG A 42 -23.72 12.65 -10.82
N GLY A 43 -22.72 12.53 -9.93
CA GLY A 43 -22.82 11.72 -8.72
C GLY A 43 -23.15 10.25 -9.00
N ASP A 44 -24.17 9.72 -8.33
CA ASP A 44 -24.60 8.31 -8.44
C ASP A 44 -24.84 7.87 -9.88
N ALA A 45 -25.38 8.71 -10.74
CA ALA A 45 -25.67 8.36 -12.13
C ALA A 45 -24.36 8.00 -12.88
N ALA A 46 -23.31 8.80 -12.73
CA ALA A 46 -22.01 8.51 -13.36
C ALA A 46 -21.39 7.23 -12.79
N VAL A 47 -21.50 7.01 -11.48
CA VAL A 47 -20.99 5.79 -10.83
C VAL A 47 -21.69 4.54 -11.38
N LEU A 48 -23.00 4.59 -11.54
CA LEU A 48 -23.81 3.49 -12.07
C LEU A 48 -23.51 3.23 -13.55
N ASP A 49 -23.36 4.28 -14.37
CA ASP A 49 -22.98 4.14 -15.78
C ASP A 49 -21.59 3.49 -15.93
N CYS A 50 -20.62 3.91 -15.12
CA CYS A 50 -19.29 3.29 -15.08
C CYS A 50 -19.35 1.83 -14.65
N THR A 51 -20.15 1.49 -13.63
CA THR A 51 -20.34 0.11 -13.17
C THR A 51 -20.98 -0.75 -14.26
N ALA A 52 -21.99 -0.23 -14.95
CA ALA A 52 -22.60 -0.94 -16.08
C ALA A 52 -21.61 -1.15 -17.25
N LYS A 53 -20.77 -0.17 -17.53
CA LYS A 53 -19.78 -0.22 -18.62
C LYS A 53 -18.59 -1.14 -18.32
N PHE A 54 -18.01 -1.03 -17.13
CA PHE A 54 -16.73 -1.68 -16.82
C PHE A 54 -16.89 -3.01 -16.07
N ASP A 55 -17.84 -3.08 -15.13
CA ASP A 55 -18.13 -4.30 -14.39
C ASP A 55 -19.22 -5.15 -15.10
N ARG A 56 -19.86 -4.59 -16.16
CA ARG A 56 -20.95 -5.22 -16.92
C ARG A 56 -22.17 -5.60 -16.08
N VAL A 57 -22.43 -4.82 -15.05
CA VAL A 57 -23.50 -5.03 -14.10
C VAL A 57 -24.37 -3.79 -13.99
N LYS A 58 -25.68 -3.94 -14.25
CA LYS A 58 -26.66 -2.87 -14.05
C LYS A 58 -27.12 -2.87 -12.60
N LEU A 59 -26.70 -1.89 -11.83
CA LEU A 59 -27.15 -1.65 -10.46
C LEU A 59 -28.11 -0.46 -10.39
N THR A 60 -28.83 -0.38 -9.28
CA THR A 60 -29.57 0.83 -8.88
C THR A 60 -28.84 1.46 -7.69
N ALA A 61 -29.06 2.74 -7.41
CA ALA A 61 -28.49 3.43 -6.26
C ALA A 61 -28.76 2.67 -4.94
N LYS A 62 -29.97 2.10 -4.79
CA LYS A 62 -30.34 1.29 -3.62
C LYS A 62 -29.50 0.01 -3.49
N LYS A 63 -29.18 -0.65 -4.61
CA LYS A 63 -28.36 -1.88 -4.65
C LYS A 63 -26.87 -1.61 -4.57
N MET A 64 -26.43 -0.38 -4.82
CA MET A 64 -25.04 0.03 -4.69
C MET A 64 -24.56 -0.07 -3.23
N ARG A 65 -25.40 0.30 -2.26
CA ARG A 65 -25.12 0.14 -0.83
C ARG A 65 -25.55 -1.24 -0.36
N VAL A 66 -24.59 -2.03 0.17
CA VAL A 66 -24.85 -3.36 0.70
C VAL A 66 -25.53 -3.26 2.08
N PRO A 67 -26.66 -3.93 2.30
CA PRO A 67 -27.31 -3.91 3.62
C PRO A 67 -26.41 -4.57 4.69
N PRO A 68 -26.31 -4.01 5.90
CA PRO A 68 -25.51 -4.61 7.00
C PRO A 68 -25.92 -6.05 7.34
N ALA A 69 -27.18 -6.40 7.15
CA ALA A 69 -27.70 -7.77 7.33
C ALA A 69 -27.06 -8.77 6.34
N GLU A 70 -26.69 -8.32 5.15
CA GLU A 70 -26.01 -9.18 4.15
C GLU A 70 -24.58 -9.50 4.56
N LEU A 71 -23.83 -8.50 5.10
CA LEU A 71 -22.50 -8.72 5.66
C LEU A 71 -22.57 -9.71 6.84
N ALA A 72 -23.54 -9.54 7.74
CA ALA A 72 -23.72 -10.42 8.88
C ALA A 72 -24.09 -11.86 8.45
N ARG A 73 -24.92 -12.00 7.42
CA ARG A 73 -25.26 -13.30 6.82
C ARG A 73 -24.04 -13.98 6.23
N ALA A 74 -23.22 -13.25 5.44
CA ALA A 74 -21.97 -13.77 4.88
C ALA A 74 -21.01 -14.25 5.96
N ALA A 75 -20.85 -13.45 7.03
CA ALA A 75 -20.01 -13.82 8.17
C ALA A 75 -20.53 -15.07 8.90
N ARG A 76 -21.84 -15.24 9.07
CA ARG A 76 -22.42 -16.47 9.68
C ARG A 76 -22.22 -17.70 8.80
N ALA A 77 -22.34 -17.53 7.49
CA ALA A 77 -22.19 -18.62 6.52
C ALA A 77 -20.72 -19.01 6.25
N LEU A 78 -19.75 -18.26 6.78
CA LEU A 78 -18.33 -18.55 6.57
C LEU A 78 -17.96 -19.92 7.18
N PRO A 79 -17.40 -20.86 6.40
CA PRO A 79 -16.97 -22.17 6.90
C PRO A 79 -16.00 -22.02 8.10
N ALA A 80 -16.11 -22.93 9.08
CA ALA A 80 -15.33 -22.86 10.32
C ALA A 80 -13.80 -22.80 10.08
N ALA A 81 -13.30 -23.52 9.08
CA ALA A 81 -11.88 -23.48 8.72
C ALA A 81 -11.43 -22.09 8.21
N LYS A 82 -12.23 -21.48 7.33
CA LYS A 82 -11.96 -20.12 6.83
C LYS A 82 -12.05 -19.10 7.96
N ARG A 83 -13.03 -19.23 8.86
CA ARG A 83 -13.18 -18.37 10.03
C ARG A 83 -11.95 -18.43 10.94
N ARG A 84 -11.47 -19.62 11.30
CA ARG A 84 -10.26 -19.80 12.13
C ARG A 84 -9.03 -19.17 11.46
N ALA A 85 -8.82 -19.40 10.16
CA ALA A 85 -7.72 -18.80 9.42
C ALA A 85 -7.79 -17.26 9.41
N PHE A 86 -8.99 -16.70 9.22
CA PHE A 86 -9.22 -15.26 9.28
C PHE A 86 -8.92 -14.68 10.67
N GLU A 87 -9.42 -15.31 11.72
CA GLU A 87 -9.23 -14.87 13.12
C GLU A 87 -7.75 -14.92 13.52
N GLU A 88 -7.02 -15.95 13.09
CA GLU A 88 -5.58 -16.06 13.31
C GLU A 88 -4.80 -14.96 12.60
N ALA A 89 -5.06 -14.74 11.31
CA ALA A 89 -4.44 -13.66 10.55
C ALA A 89 -4.77 -12.29 11.16
N ALA A 90 -6.03 -12.06 11.53
CA ALA A 90 -6.47 -10.82 12.17
C ALA A 90 -5.76 -10.59 13.51
N ARG A 91 -5.53 -11.63 14.30
CA ARG A 91 -4.79 -11.56 15.57
C ARG A 91 -3.35 -11.09 15.34
N CYS A 92 -2.66 -11.65 14.35
CA CYS A 92 -1.30 -11.26 14.00
C CYS A 92 -1.22 -9.79 13.54
N VAL A 93 -2.13 -9.37 12.67
CA VAL A 93 -2.20 -7.97 12.18
C VAL A 93 -2.48 -7.00 13.33
N LEU A 94 -3.45 -7.31 14.20
CA LEU A 94 -3.76 -6.46 15.34
C LEU A 94 -2.60 -6.35 16.33
N ASP A 95 -1.91 -7.45 16.64
CA ASP A 95 -0.77 -7.45 17.56
C ASP A 95 0.37 -6.58 17.02
N PHE A 96 0.73 -6.75 15.75
CA PHE A 96 1.76 -5.94 15.10
C PHE A 96 1.41 -4.46 15.13
N HIS A 97 0.21 -4.10 14.68
CA HIS A 97 -0.18 -2.70 14.54
C HIS A 97 -0.38 -1.98 15.87
N ARG A 98 -0.79 -2.68 16.95
CA ARG A 98 -0.81 -2.10 18.31
C ARG A 98 0.55 -1.66 18.80
N ARG A 99 1.63 -2.37 18.42
CA ARG A 99 3.02 -2.02 18.77
C ARG A 99 3.50 -0.75 18.03
N THR A 100 2.91 -0.43 16.89
CA THR A 100 3.29 0.71 16.06
C THR A 100 2.46 1.97 16.31
N LEU A 101 1.50 1.94 17.26
CA LEU A 101 0.67 3.08 17.61
C LEU A 101 1.51 4.14 18.34
N PRO A 102 1.64 5.36 17.79
CA PRO A 102 2.43 6.41 18.42
C PRO A 102 1.72 6.98 19.66
N LYS A 103 2.51 7.37 20.64
CA LYS A 103 2.00 8.06 21.85
C LYS A 103 2.07 9.57 21.66
N SER A 104 1.02 10.27 22.11
CA SER A 104 1.07 11.73 22.25
C SER A 104 2.03 12.08 23.39
N TRP A 105 2.73 13.21 23.25
CA TRP A 105 3.72 13.63 24.23
C TRP A 105 3.74 15.15 24.42
N THR A 106 4.24 15.59 25.55
CA THR A 106 4.54 16.99 25.84
C THR A 106 5.90 17.12 26.53
N ALA A 107 6.61 18.21 26.25
CA ALA A 107 7.90 18.54 26.86
C ALA A 107 8.07 20.07 26.97
N ARG A 108 9.12 20.54 27.62
CA ARG A 108 9.50 21.95 27.60
C ARG A 108 10.57 22.20 26.55
N ASN A 109 10.38 23.28 25.76
CA ASN A 109 11.40 23.73 24.82
C ASN A 109 12.49 24.55 25.55
N PRO A 110 13.57 24.99 24.88
CA PRO A 110 14.63 25.81 25.49
C PRO A 110 14.15 27.12 26.15
N HIS A 111 13.00 27.65 25.72
CA HIS A 111 12.39 28.82 26.35
C HIS A 111 11.48 28.47 27.54
N GLY A 112 11.38 27.18 27.89
CA GLY A 112 10.53 26.67 28.97
C GLY A 112 9.04 26.63 28.65
N ALA A 113 8.66 26.89 27.40
CA ALA A 113 7.27 26.73 26.94
C ALA A 113 6.93 25.24 26.78
N MET A 114 5.67 24.87 27.01
CA MET A 114 5.18 23.52 26.73
C MET A 114 5.02 23.36 25.22
N VAL A 115 5.64 22.32 24.67
CA VAL A 115 5.47 21.86 23.29
C VAL A 115 5.13 20.38 23.29
N GLY A 116 4.47 19.91 22.23
CA GLY A 116 4.13 18.48 22.15
C GLY A 116 3.45 18.12 20.84
N GLU A 117 3.10 16.86 20.76
CA GLU A 117 2.34 16.31 19.65
C GLU A 117 1.14 15.50 20.16
N ARG A 118 0.01 15.69 19.52
CA ARG A 118 -1.19 14.91 19.73
C ARG A 118 -1.52 14.16 18.46
N HIS A 119 -1.63 12.83 18.58
CA HIS A 119 -2.06 11.96 17.51
C HIS A 119 -3.56 11.71 17.65
N LEU A 120 -4.31 11.98 16.59
CA LEU A 120 -5.76 11.83 16.51
C LEU A 120 -6.14 11.02 15.28
N PRO A 121 -7.12 10.14 15.35
CA PRO A 121 -7.59 9.43 14.18
C PRO A 121 -8.17 10.38 13.13
N ILE A 122 -8.02 10.01 11.88
CA ILE A 122 -8.80 10.59 10.78
C ILE A 122 -10.27 10.27 11.07
N ARG A 123 -11.16 11.22 10.80
CA ARG A 123 -12.58 11.06 11.15
C ARG A 123 -13.25 9.98 10.33
N ARG A 124 -13.00 9.95 9.01
CA ARG A 124 -13.67 9.02 8.11
C ARG A 124 -12.71 8.54 7.02
N CYS A 125 -12.61 7.22 6.86
CA CYS A 125 -11.76 6.59 5.87
C CYS A 125 -12.56 5.70 4.91
N GLY A 126 -12.18 5.73 3.63
CA GLY A 126 -12.67 4.83 2.60
C GLY A 126 -11.62 3.77 2.26
N LEU A 127 -12.01 2.51 2.29
CA LEU A 127 -11.16 1.38 1.90
C LEU A 127 -11.56 0.95 0.48
N TYR A 128 -10.61 0.88 -0.42
CA TYR A 128 -10.79 0.23 -1.71
C TYR A 128 -10.28 -1.20 -1.61
N VAL A 129 -11.15 -2.17 -1.85
CA VAL A 129 -10.83 -3.60 -1.79
C VAL A 129 -10.96 -4.19 -3.18
N PRO A 130 -9.89 -4.69 -3.81
CA PRO A 130 -9.98 -5.39 -5.08
C PRO A 130 -10.83 -6.65 -4.96
N GLY A 131 -11.77 -6.86 -5.88
CA GLY A 131 -12.72 -7.97 -5.81
C GLY A 131 -13.19 -8.50 -7.18
N GLY A 132 -12.60 -7.99 -8.28
CA GLY A 132 -13.03 -8.34 -9.64
C GLY A 132 -12.55 -9.73 -10.08
N GLN A 133 -11.31 -9.84 -10.57
CA GLN A 133 -10.76 -11.12 -11.06
C GLN A 133 -10.34 -12.06 -9.93
N VAL A 134 -9.76 -11.53 -8.87
CA VAL A 134 -9.36 -12.25 -7.66
C VAL A 134 -9.88 -11.50 -6.45
N PRO A 135 -10.67 -12.14 -5.56
CA PRO A 135 -11.14 -11.51 -4.33
C PRO A 135 -9.99 -11.42 -3.32
N LEU A 136 -9.45 -10.20 -3.12
CA LEU A 136 -8.35 -9.99 -2.17
C LEU A 136 -8.90 -9.78 -0.75
N VAL A 137 -9.30 -10.89 -0.12
CA VAL A 137 -9.84 -10.90 1.26
C VAL A 137 -8.81 -10.36 2.26
N SER A 138 -7.53 -10.67 2.07
CA SER A 138 -6.44 -10.18 2.92
C SER A 138 -6.35 -8.65 2.95
N THR A 139 -6.65 -7.97 1.83
CA THR A 139 -6.66 -6.49 1.78
C THR A 139 -7.65 -5.89 2.80
N VAL A 140 -8.74 -6.59 3.11
CA VAL A 140 -9.68 -6.12 4.15
C VAL A 140 -8.99 -6.09 5.51
N LEU A 141 -8.27 -7.17 5.89
CA LEU A 141 -7.54 -7.20 7.17
C LEU A 141 -6.46 -6.12 7.20
N MET A 142 -5.68 -6.02 6.12
CA MET A 142 -4.51 -5.17 6.01
C MET A 142 -4.83 -3.67 5.94
N THR A 143 -6.10 -3.31 5.73
CA THR A 143 -6.56 -1.92 5.71
C THR A 143 -7.52 -1.60 6.86
N ALA A 144 -8.50 -2.47 7.14
CA ALA A 144 -9.50 -2.20 8.17
C ALA A 144 -8.96 -2.36 9.60
N LEU A 145 -8.04 -3.31 9.84
CA LEU A 145 -7.52 -3.52 11.18
C LEU A 145 -6.54 -2.42 11.62
N PRO A 146 -5.62 -1.91 10.79
CA PRO A 146 -4.86 -0.71 11.12
C PRO A 146 -5.75 0.51 11.40
N ALA A 147 -6.81 0.71 10.60
CA ALA A 147 -7.81 1.77 10.86
C ALA A 147 -8.48 1.62 12.22
N LYS A 148 -8.85 0.39 12.58
CA LYS A 148 -9.42 0.06 13.89
C LYS A 148 -8.45 0.32 15.04
N VAL A 149 -7.18 -0.05 14.90
CA VAL A 149 -6.13 0.20 15.90
C VAL A 149 -5.90 1.70 16.07
N ALA A 150 -5.93 2.47 14.99
CA ALA A 150 -5.84 3.93 15.01
C ALA A 150 -7.06 4.59 15.69
N GLY A 151 -8.17 3.88 15.87
CA GLY A 151 -9.40 4.41 16.44
C GLY A 151 -10.22 5.25 15.45
N VAL A 152 -10.13 4.98 14.13
CA VAL A 152 -10.94 5.68 13.12
C VAL A 152 -12.42 5.43 13.38
N PRO A 153 -13.25 6.49 13.63
CA PRO A 153 -14.64 6.29 14.03
C PRO A 153 -15.53 5.83 12.88
N GLU A 154 -15.24 6.25 11.64
CA GLU A 154 -16.05 5.91 10.48
C GLU A 154 -15.19 5.28 9.38
N VAL A 155 -15.46 4.01 9.08
CA VAL A 155 -14.79 3.29 8.00
C VAL A 155 -15.85 2.74 7.05
N CYS A 156 -15.72 3.07 5.76
CA CYS A 156 -16.51 2.48 4.69
C CYS A 156 -15.61 1.73 3.70
N ALA A 157 -16.18 0.85 2.89
CA ALA A 157 -15.45 0.12 1.87
C ALA A 157 -16.17 0.15 0.52
N CYS A 158 -15.38 0.27 -0.55
CA CYS A 158 -15.80 0.05 -1.93
C CYS A 158 -15.10 -1.18 -2.48
N THR A 159 -15.86 -2.04 -3.15
CA THR A 159 -15.33 -3.22 -3.86
C THR A 159 -16.20 -3.51 -5.07
N PRO A 160 -15.63 -3.90 -6.23
CA PRO A 160 -16.43 -4.16 -7.41
C PRO A 160 -17.40 -5.34 -7.19
N PRO A 161 -18.61 -5.27 -7.75
CA PRO A 161 -19.52 -6.40 -7.78
C PRO A 161 -19.01 -7.47 -8.74
N GLY A 162 -19.37 -8.72 -8.49
CA GLY A 162 -19.23 -9.82 -9.44
C GLY A 162 -20.27 -9.76 -10.57
N PRO A 163 -20.22 -10.68 -11.55
CA PRO A 163 -21.13 -10.70 -12.70
C PRO A 163 -22.62 -10.81 -12.33
N ASP A 164 -22.92 -11.33 -11.15
CA ASP A 164 -24.27 -11.45 -10.58
C ASP A 164 -24.73 -10.17 -9.85
N GLY A 165 -23.93 -9.12 -9.85
CA GLY A 165 -24.18 -7.86 -9.16
C GLY A 165 -23.94 -7.90 -7.64
N ARG A 166 -23.34 -8.96 -7.12
CA ARG A 166 -23.06 -9.15 -5.70
C ARG A 166 -21.57 -9.09 -5.42
N ILE A 167 -21.22 -8.66 -4.23
CA ILE A 167 -19.85 -8.72 -3.73
C ILE A 167 -19.54 -10.16 -3.31
N ASN A 168 -18.28 -10.57 -3.51
CA ASN A 168 -17.79 -11.87 -3.05
C ASN A 168 -18.11 -12.09 -1.56
N PRO A 169 -18.74 -13.21 -1.17
CA PRO A 169 -19.17 -13.46 0.20
C PRO A 169 -18.03 -13.51 1.22
N ASP A 170 -16.83 -13.98 0.82
CA ASP A 170 -15.67 -13.99 1.71
C ASP A 170 -15.18 -12.55 2.02
N ILE A 171 -15.26 -11.61 1.05
CA ILE A 171 -14.98 -10.18 1.27
C ILE A 171 -16.03 -9.56 2.23
N LEU A 172 -17.31 -9.86 2.02
CA LEU A 172 -18.39 -9.36 2.91
C LEU A 172 -18.21 -9.87 4.34
N ALA A 173 -17.87 -11.16 4.48
CA ALA A 173 -17.60 -11.77 5.78
C ALA A 173 -16.40 -11.11 6.48
N ALA A 174 -15.30 -10.89 5.74
CA ALA A 174 -14.11 -10.21 6.24
C ALA A 174 -14.40 -8.78 6.71
N LEU A 175 -15.12 -7.99 5.89
CA LEU A 175 -15.52 -6.63 6.25
C LEU A 175 -16.35 -6.63 7.54
N HIS A 176 -17.32 -7.55 7.65
CA HIS A 176 -18.12 -7.69 8.87
C HIS A 176 -17.27 -8.01 10.10
N LEU A 177 -16.38 -8.99 10.00
CA LEU A 177 -15.50 -9.42 11.11
C LEU A 177 -14.51 -8.33 11.53
N CYS A 178 -14.05 -7.50 10.58
CA CYS A 178 -13.22 -6.33 10.89
C CYS A 178 -14.02 -5.15 11.49
N GLY A 179 -15.35 -5.21 11.49
CA GLY A 179 -16.22 -4.16 12.03
C GLY A 179 -16.67 -3.11 11.02
N VAL A 180 -16.37 -3.28 9.73
CA VAL A 180 -16.86 -2.39 8.66
C VAL A 180 -18.33 -2.68 8.39
N ARG A 181 -19.18 -1.64 8.49
CA ARG A 181 -20.64 -1.77 8.35
C ARG A 181 -21.20 -1.05 7.12
N GLU A 182 -20.43 -0.16 6.53
CA GLU A 182 -20.80 0.63 5.37
C GLU A 182 -20.00 0.17 4.17
N VAL A 183 -20.66 -0.52 3.23
CA VAL A 183 -20.02 -1.17 2.09
C VAL A 183 -20.79 -0.84 0.82
N TYR A 184 -20.03 -0.57 -0.26
CA TYR A 184 -20.58 -0.22 -1.56
C TYR A 184 -20.05 -1.17 -2.65
N ALA A 185 -20.98 -1.69 -3.47
CA ALA A 185 -20.69 -2.52 -4.63
C ALA A 185 -20.26 -1.64 -5.82
N VAL A 186 -19.10 -1.01 -5.70
CA VAL A 186 -18.53 -0.11 -6.70
C VAL A 186 -17.04 -0.34 -6.79
N GLY A 187 -16.53 -0.54 -8.01
CA GLY A 187 -15.11 -0.70 -8.30
C GLY A 187 -14.53 0.48 -9.08
N GLY A 188 -13.27 0.36 -9.48
CA GLY A 188 -12.61 1.25 -10.44
C GLY A 188 -12.37 2.69 -9.96
N ALA A 189 -12.02 3.55 -10.91
CA ALA A 189 -11.76 4.98 -10.68
C ALA A 189 -12.99 5.73 -10.14
N GLN A 190 -14.19 5.33 -10.57
CA GLN A 190 -15.45 5.91 -10.11
C GLN A 190 -15.70 5.68 -8.62
N ALA A 191 -15.21 4.57 -8.03
CA ALA A 191 -15.29 4.33 -6.60
C ALA A 191 -14.43 5.33 -5.81
N VAL A 192 -13.20 5.58 -6.28
CA VAL A 192 -12.29 6.56 -5.66
C VAL A 192 -12.86 7.98 -5.77
N ALA A 193 -13.40 8.34 -6.93
CA ALA A 193 -14.05 9.64 -7.13
C ALA A 193 -15.29 9.82 -6.26
N ALA A 194 -16.13 8.76 -6.11
CA ALA A 194 -17.30 8.79 -5.23
C ALA A 194 -16.91 8.93 -3.76
N LEU A 195 -15.83 8.25 -3.31
CA LEU A 195 -15.29 8.42 -1.96
C LEU A 195 -14.71 9.82 -1.73
N ALA A 196 -14.08 10.42 -2.75
CA ALA A 196 -13.47 11.73 -2.63
C ALA A 196 -14.50 12.89 -2.56
N PHE A 197 -15.45 12.90 -3.47
CA PHE A 197 -16.41 14.02 -3.58
C PHE A 197 -17.71 13.80 -2.80
N GLY A 198 -18.01 12.55 -2.51
CA GLY A 198 -19.35 12.17 -2.07
C GLY A 198 -20.34 12.14 -3.25
N THR A 199 -21.39 11.36 -3.07
CA THR A 199 -22.57 11.33 -3.92
C THR A 199 -23.80 11.28 -3.03
N ARG A 200 -25.01 11.16 -3.59
CA ARG A 200 -26.22 10.99 -2.78
C ARG A 200 -26.17 9.67 -1.96
N THR A 201 -25.55 8.62 -2.50
CA THR A 201 -25.48 7.30 -1.84
C THR A 201 -24.16 7.11 -1.09
N VAL A 202 -23.03 7.55 -1.62
CA VAL A 202 -21.71 7.40 -1.03
C VAL A 202 -21.31 8.69 -0.33
N ARG A 203 -21.12 8.63 0.98
CA ARG A 203 -20.63 9.80 1.75
C ARG A 203 -19.14 9.98 1.52
N ALA A 204 -18.70 11.22 1.33
CA ALA A 204 -17.29 11.57 1.19
C ALA A 204 -16.45 11.13 2.39
N VAL A 205 -15.16 10.86 2.15
CA VAL A 205 -14.18 10.47 3.16
C VAL A 205 -13.00 11.45 3.18
N ASP A 206 -12.28 11.49 4.29
CA ASP A 206 -11.10 12.34 4.42
C ASP A 206 -9.86 11.71 3.75
N LYS A 207 -9.80 10.36 3.71
CA LYS A 207 -8.68 9.65 3.08
C LYS A 207 -9.11 8.29 2.52
N VAL A 208 -8.54 7.93 1.36
CA VAL A 208 -8.78 6.65 0.66
C VAL A 208 -7.55 5.77 0.81
N PHE A 209 -7.79 4.50 1.13
CA PHE A 209 -6.78 3.47 1.36
C PHE A 209 -7.03 2.24 0.49
N GLY A 210 -5.97 1.49 0.24
CA GLY A 210 -6.02 0.19 -0.42
C GLY A 210 -5.44 0.18 -1.83
N PRO A 211 -4.95 -0.99 -2.28
CA PRO A 211 -4.40 -1.20 -3.60
C PRO A 211 -5.49 -1.27 -4.67
N GLY A 212 -5.13 -1.06 -5.93
CA GLY A 212 -6.03 -1.20 -7.05
C GLY A 212 -5.29 -1.32 -8.38
N ASN A 213 -6.05 -1.46 -9.46
CA ASN A 213 -5.48 -1.46 -10.81
C ASN A 213 -5.01 -0.05 -11.23
N ALA A 214 -4.41 0.06 -12.42
CA ALA A 214 -3.89 1.34 -12.95
C ALA A 214 -4.93 2.47 -12.94
N PHE A 215 -6.22 2.18 -13.15
CA PHE A 215 -7.27 3.20 -13.11
C PHE A 215 -7.56 3.70 -11.69
N VAL A 216 -7.53 2.80 -10.70
CA VAL A 216 -7.69 3.16 -9.29
C VAL A 216 -6.51 3.97 -8.79
N THR A 217 -5.29 3.54 -9.11
CA THR A 217 -4.05 4.25 -8.75
C THR A 217 -4.02 5.64 -9.39
N GLU A 218 -4.39 5.74 -10.66
CA GLU A 218 -4.44 7.01 -11.37
C GLU A 218 -5.54 7.94 -10.81
N ALA A 219 -6.70 7.40 -10.41
CA ALA A 219 -7.73 8.18 -9.74
C ALA A 219 -7.25 8.73 -8.39
N LYS A 220 -6.54 7.91 -7.60
CA LYS A 220 -5.91 8.38 -6.36
C LYS A 220 -4.90 9.50 -6.62
N ARG A 221 -4.09 9.36 -7.68
CA ARG A 221 -3.11 10.39 -8.07
C ARG A 221 -3.78 11.71 -8.44
N GLN A 222 -4.84 11.68 -9.26
CA GLN A 222 -5.55 12.89 -9.70
C GLN A 222 -6.36 13.54 -8.58
N LEU A 223 -6.80 12.78 -7.60
CA LEU A 223 -7.62 13.25 -6.48
C LEU A 223 -6.81 13.62 -5.25
N PHE A 224 -5.50 13.39 -5.26
CA PHE A 224 -4.61 13.84 -4.19
C PHE A 224 -4.72 15.36 -4.01
N GLY A 225 -4.99 15.78 -2.77
CA GLY A 225 -5.28 17.18 -2.43
C GLY A 225 -6.77 17.49 -2.29
N ALA A 226 -7.65 16.84 -3.08
CA ALA A 226 -9.09 16.87 -2.84
C ALA A 226 -9.50 15.86 -1.75
N VAL A 227 -8.80 14.74 -1.68
CA VAL A 227 -8.91 13.71 -0.65
C VAL A 227 -7.50 13.22 -0.30
N GLY A 228 -7.27 12.80 0.93
CA GLY A 228 -6.03 12.11 1.28
C GLY A 228 -5.95 10.74 0.58
N VAL A 229 -4.75 10.29 0.24
CA VAL A 229 -4.51 8.93 -0.25
C VAL A 229 -3.37 8.30 0.56
N ASP A 230 -3.35 6.97 0.63
CA ASP A 230 -2.28 6.22 1.29
C ASP A 230 -1.03 6.15 0.39
N LEU A 231 -1.08 5.29 -0.63
CA LEU A 231 -0.01 5.03 -1.59
C LEU A 231 -0.57 5.09 -3.01
N LEU A 232 0.33 5.18 -3.98
CA LEU A 232 0.03 5.01 -5.41
C LEU A 232 0.67 3.70 -5.89
N PRO A 233 0.15 2.53 -5.48
CA PRO A 233 0.76 1.25 -5.81
C PRO A 233 0.60 0.96 -7.30
N GLY A 234 1.70 0.55 -7.91
CA GLY A 234 1.73 -0.04 -9.24
C GLY A 234 1.52 -1.56 -9.19
N PRO A 235 1.93 -2.27 -10.23
CA PRO A 235 1.96 -3.73 -10.24
C PRO A 235 2.83 -4.28 -9.12
N SER A 236 2.42 -5.41 -8.55
CA SER A 236 3.16 -6.08 -7.48
C SER A 236 4.55 -6.55 -7.92
N GLU A 237 5.49 -6.54 -7.00
CA GLU A 237 6.91 -6.82 -7.26
C GLU A 237 7.49 -7.75 -6.19
N VAL A 238 8.33 -8.70 -6.62
CA VAL A 238 9.19 -9.45 -5.71
C VAL A 238 10.63 -9.43 -6.20
N MET A 239 11.56 -9.21 -5.30
CA MET A 239 12.98 -9.45 -5.53
C MET A 239 13.46 -10.54 -4.58
N VAL A 240 13.99 -11.61 -5.13
CA VAL A 240 14.64 -12.66 -4.36
C VAL A 240 16.16 -12.56 -4.58
N ILE A 241 16.91 -12.31 -3.51
CA ILE A 241 18.37 -12.38 -3.51
C ILE A 241 18.75 -13.75 -2.96
N ALA A 242 19.40 -14.58 -3.79
CA ALA A 242 19.73 -15.95 -3.46
C ALA A 242 21.20 -16.28 -3.77
N ASP A 243 21.89 -16.89 -2.82
CA ASP A 243 23.20 -17.48 -3.03
C ASP A 243 23.12 -19.01 -3.27
N ALA A 244 24.27 -19.65 -3.42
CA ALA A 244 24.33 -21.10 -3.67
C ALA A 244 23.78 -21.96 -2.53
N SER A 245 23.54 -21.43 -1.33
CA SER A 245 22.96 -22.15 -0.19
C SER A 245 21.43 -22.25 -0.28
N ALA A 246 20.80 -21.37 -1.06
CA ALA A 246 19.35 -21.37 -1.24
C ALA A 246 18.90 -22.54 -2.13
N ARG A 247 17.84 -23.21 -1.72
CA ARG A 247 17.20 -24.26 -2.52
C ARG A 247 16.48 -23.63 -3.71
N ALA A 248 16.81 -24.10 -4.91
CA ALA A 248 16.26 -23.55 -6.16
C ALA A 248 14.75 -23.75 -6.28
N ASP A 249 14.20 -24.84 -5.73
CA ASP A 249 12.77 -25.12 -5.70
C ASP A 249 11.98 -24.15 -4.80
N TRP A 250 12.56 -23.67 -3.70
CA TRP A 250 11.94 -22.66 -2.83
C TRP A 250 11.94 -21.28 -3.49
N VAL A 251 13.07 -20.86 -4.05
CA VAL A 251 13.16 -19.59 -4.80
C VAL A 251 12.18 -19.59 -5.98
N ALA A 252 12.07 -20.73 -6.67
CA ALA A 252 11.13 -20.90 -7.77
C ALA A 252 9.67 -20.74 -7.31
N ALA A 253 9.32 -21.34 -6.16
CA ALA A 253 7.98 -21.22 -5.58
C ALA A 253 7.60 -19.77 -5.27
N ASP A 254 8.53 -19.00 -4.69
CA ASP A 254 8.30 -17.59 -4.35
C ASP A 254 8.14 -16.71 -5.60
N LEU A 255 8.94 -16.96 -6.65
CA LEU A 255 8.75 -16.29 -7.95
C LEU A 255 7.39 -16.64 -8.58
N CYS A 256 6.96 -17.92 -8.49
CA CYS A 256 5.67 -18.37 -9.00
C CYS A 256 4.51 -17.73 -8.21
N ALA A 257 4.61 -17.64 -6.89
CA ALA A 257 3.60 -17.01 -6.04
C ALA A 257 3.35 -15.54 -6.43
N GLN A 258 4.40 -14.78 -6.72
CA GLN A 258 4.25 -13.42 -7.23
C GLN A 258 3.69 -13.38 -8.65
N ALA A 259 4.15 -14.29 -9.51
CA ALA A 259 3.74 -14.34 -10.92
C ALA A 259 2.26 -14.68 -11.11
N GLU A 260 1.62 -15.38 -10.15
CA GLU A 260 0.21 -15.78 -10.25
C GLU A 260 -0.80 -14.66 -9.98
N HIS A 261 -0.38 -13.48 -9.49
CA HIS A 261 -1.25 -12.30 -9.34
C HIS A 261 -1.98 -11.95 -10.64
N GLY A 262 -1.38 -12.23 -11.79
CA GLY A 262 -2.04 -12.36 -13.07
C GLY A 262 -2.49 -11.05 -13.72
N SER A 263 -1.99 -9.88 -13.29
CA SER A 263 -2.20 -8.62 -13.98
C SER A 263 -1.46 -8.54 -15.33
N GLY A 264 -0.43 -9.39 -15.49
CA GLY A 264 0.49 -9.41 -16.62
C GLY A 264 1.52 -8.27 -16.60
N LYS A 265 1.56 -7.52 -15.51
CA LYS A 265 2.49 -6.38 -15.29
C LYS A 265 3.35 -6.56 -14.04
N GLU A 266 3.21 -7.68 -13.34
CA GLU A 266 4.03 -8.04 -12.19
C GLU A 266 5.50 -7.96 -12.57
N LYS A 267 6.36 -7.57 -11.61
CA LYS A 267 7.81 -7.56 -11.81
C LYS A 267 8.47 -8.54 -10.86
N LEU A 268 9.30 -9.37 -11.46
CA LEU A 268 10.03 -10.43 -10.79
C LEU A 268 11.52 -10.13 -10.94
N TYR A 269 12.24 -10.19 -9.83
CA TYR A 269 13.70 -10.02 -9.84
C TYR A 269 14.34 -11.21 -9.15
N LEU A 270 15.26 -11.87 -9.84
CA LEU A 270 16.12 -12.90 -9.29
C LEU A 270 17.57 -12.38 -9.29
N VAL A 271 18.09 -12.11 -8.11
CA VAL A 271 19.50 -11.75 -7.92
C VAL A 271 20.28 -13.00 -7.55
N ALA A 272 21.28 -13.39 -8.35
CA ALA A 272 22.01 -14.64 -8.18
C ALA A 272 23.52 -14.47 -8.49
N GLU A 273 24.35 -15.28 -7.82
CA GLU A 273 25.80 -15.26 -8.02
C GLU A 273 26.23 -15.91 -9.34
N SER A 274 25.43 -16.84 -9.89
CA SER A 274 25.78 -17.55 -11.12
C SER A 274 24.61 -17.76 -12.06
N ARG A 275 24.91 -17.80 -13.35
CA ARG A 275 23.90 -18.11 -14.37
C ARG A 275 23.39 -19.54 -14.23
N ALA A 276 24.26 -20.51 -13.90
CA ALA A 276 23.85 -21.88 -13.70
C ALA A 276 22.83 -22.07 -12.57
N TYR A 277 22.97 -21.31 -11.46
CA TYR A 277 21.99 -21.30 -10.38
C TYR A 277 20.67 -20.69 -10.85
N ALA A 278 20.70 -19.54 -11.51
CA ALA A 278 19.50 -18.91 -12.03
C ALA A 278 18.74 -19.83 -13.01
N ASP A 279 19.45 -20.52 -13.89
CA ASP A 279 18.83 -21.47 -14.82
C ASP A 279 18.21 -22.67 -14.12
N ARG A 280 18.77 -23.15 -12.99
CA ARG A 280 18.11 -24.17 -12.14
C ARG A 280 16.79 -23.65 -11.56
N VAL A 281 16.78 -22.45 -11.00
CA VAL A 281 15.57 -21.82 -10.46
C VAL A 281 14.49 -21.70 -11.55
N LEU A 282 14.88 -21.28 -12.75
CA LEU A 282 13.94 -21.12 -13.86
C LEU A 282 13.35 -22.43 -14.37
N ARG A 283 14.17 -23.50 -14.45
CA ARG A 283 13.66 -24.84 -14.78
C ARG A 283 12.65 -25.32 -13.75
N GLU A 284 12.98 -25.11 -12.47
CA GLU A 284 12.11 -25.50 -11.37
C GLU A 284 10.80 -24.69 -11.35
N ALA A 285 10.84 -23.37 -11.60
CA ALA A 285 9.67 -22.53 -11.68
C ALA A 285 8.73 -22.96 -12.83
N ARG A 286 9.29 -23.34 -13.99
CA ARG A 286 8.49 -23.90 -15.10
C ARG A 286 7.84 -25.22 -14.72
N ARG A 287 8.59 -26.14 -14.12
CA ARG A 287 8.09 -27.43 -13.64
C ARG A 287 6.95 -27.26 -12.64
N GLN A 288 7.11 -26.38 -11.64
CA GLN A 288 6.07 -26.11 -10.64
C GLN A 288 4.82 -25.47 -11.25
N SER A 289 4.98 -24.59 -12.24
CA SER A 289 3.85 -23.93 -12.89
C SER A 289 2.90 -24.89 -13.61
N GLU A 290 3.36 -26.09 -14.02
CA GLU A 290 2.53 -27.10 -14.69
C GLU A 290 1.37 -27.59 -13.81
N SER A 291 1.55 -27.61 -12.49
CA SER A 291 0.53 -28.04 -11.52
C SER A 291 -0.32 -26.90 -10.94
N LEU A 292 -0.02 -25.65 -11.26
CA LEU A 292 -0.75 -24.49 -10.74
C LEU A 292 -2.02 -24.22 -11.55
N ARG A 293 -3.09 -23.83 -10.85
CA ARG A 293 -4.36 -23.42 -11.48
C ARG A 293 -4.19 -22.31 -12.53
N HIS A 294 -3.23 -21.41 -12.31
CA HIS A 294 -2.93 -20.30 -13.20
C HIS A 294 -1.55 -20.44 -13.87
N GLY A 295 -1.04 -21.66 -14.04
CA GLY A 295 0.31 -21.92 -14.53
C GLY A 295 0.67 -21.23 -15.84
N ALA A 296 -0.25 -21.16 -16.81
CA ALA A 296 -0.02 -20.43 -18.06
C ALA A 296 0.24 -18.91 -17.84
N LYS A 297 -0.39 -18.31 -16.84
CA LYS A 297 -0.14 -16.89 -16.47
C LYS A 297 1.23 -16.76 -15.82
N VAL A 298 1.59 -17.70 -14.93
CA VAL A 298 2.90 -17.76 -14.27
C VAL A 298 4.02 -17.86 -15.31
N VAL A 299 3.93 -18.81 -16.26
CA VAL A 299 4.93 -18.95 -17.34
C VAL A 299 5.08 -17.65 -18.12
N ARG A 300 3.95 -17.04 -18.50
CA ARG A 300 3.98 -15.76 -19.25
C ARG A 300 4.66 -14.64 -18.45
N ALA A 301 4.41 -14.56 -17.15
CA ALA A 301 5.05 -13.57 -16.29
C ALA A 301 6.56 -13.81 -16.16
N LEU A 302 7.00 -15.07 -15.97
CA LEU A 302 8.41 -15.46 -15.95
C LEU A 302 9.12 -15.11 -17.28
N GLU A 303 8.44 -15.25 -18.41
CA GLU A 303 9.02 -14.95 -19.72
C GLU A 303 9.11 -13.44 -20.01
N LYS A 304 8.12 -12.66 -19.61
CA LYS A 304 8.00 -11.25 -19.98
C LYS A 304 8.49 -10.29 -18.90
N SER A 305 8.27 -10.62 -17.63
CA SER A 305 8.40 -9.68 -16.51
C SER A 305 9.49 -10.07 -15.51
N LEU A 306 10.33 -11.06 -15.82
CA LEU A 306 11.46 -11.44 -14.97
C LEU A 306 12.74 -10.76 -15.42
N CYS A 307 13.43 -10.14 -14.45
CA CYS A 307 14.81 -9.66 -14.57
C CYS A 307 15.74 -10.52 -13.71
N VAL A 308 16.67 -11.23 -14.33
CA VAL A 308 17.76 -11.95 -13.65
C VAL A 308 18.96 -11.01 -13.55
N ILE A 309 19.44 -10.78 -12.35
CA ILE A 309 20.60 -9.92 -12.05
C ILE A 309 21.74 -10.81 -11.54
N LEU A 310 22.80 -10.88 -12.31
CA LEU A 310 24.00 -11.63 -11.93
C LEU A 310 24.98 -10.71 -11.18
N VAL A 311 25.30 -11.10 -9.95
CA VAL A 311 26.18 -10.35 -9.04
C VAL A 311 27.42 -11.15 -8.71
N ARG A 312 28.52 -10.48 -8.37
CA ARG A 312 29.74 -11.11 -7.89
C ARG A 312 29.96 -10.92 -6.40
N ARG A 313 29.41 -9.88 -5.82
CA ARG A 313 29.57 -9.49 -4.41
C ARG A 313 28.22 -9.15 -3.80
N ALA A 314 28.10 -9.29 -2.50
CA ALA A 314 26.90 -8.90 -1.75
C ALA A 314 26.59 -7.39 -1.92
N THR A 315 27.61 -6.54 -2.01
CA THR A 315 27.45 -5.10 -2.31
C THR A 315 26.73 -4.85 -3.62
N ASP A 316 27.04 -5.61 -4.67
CA ASP A 316 26.39 -5.47 -5.98
C ASP A 316 24.89 -5.84 -5.87
N ALA A 317 24.56 -6.82 -5.01
CA ALA A 317 23.17 -7.19 -4.73
C ALA A 317 22.42 -6.10 -3.96
N ALA A 318 23.05 -5.49 -2.95
CA ALA A 318 22.49 -4.38 -2.20
C ALA A 318 22.25 -3.15 -3.09
N GLU A 319 23.20 -2.80 -3.94
CA GLU A 319 23.06 -1.70 -4.92
C GLU A 319 21.89 -1.97 -5.88
N ALA A 320 21.78 -3.17 -6.41
CA ALA A 320 20.66 -3.55 -7.28
C ALA A 320 19.31 -3.43 -6.56
N ALA A 321 19.22 -3.91 -5.32
CA ALA A 321 18.01 -3.81 -4.52
C ALA A 321 17.63 -2.35 -4.22
N ASN A 322 18.62 -1.52 -3.85
CA ASN A 322 18.38 -0.10 -3.59
C ASN A 322 18.00 0.68 -4.86
N LEU A 323 18.49 0.28 -6.04
CA LEU A 323 18.06 0.86 -7.32
C LEU A 323 16.63 0.50 -7.69
N VAL A 324 16.21 -0.74 -7.43
CA VAL A 324 14.84 -1.22 -7.69
C VAL A 324 13.89 -0.68 -6.65
N ALA A 325 14.29 -0.64 -5.39
CA ALA A 325 13.43 -0.37 -4.23
C ALA A 325 12.17 -1.28 -4.26
N PRO A 326 12.35 -2.61 -4.23
CA PRO A 326 11.28 -3.57 -4.49
C PRO A 326 10.19 -3.53 -3.41
N GLU A 327 8.97 -3.85 -3.80
CA GLU A 327 7.85 -4.02 -2.88
C GLU A 327 8.18 -5.08 -1.81
N HIS A 328 8.47 -6.29 -2.26
CA HIS A 328 8.90 -7.41 -1.42
C HIS A 328 10.35 -7.75 -1.75
N LEU A 329 11.19 -7.76 -0.72
CA LEU A 329 12.57 -8.24 -0.81
C LEU A 329 12.72 -9.48 0.04
N GLN A 330 13.13 -10.58 -0.57
CA GLN A 330 13.42 -11.83 0.13
C GLN A 330 14.94 -12.12 0.10
N LEU A 331 15.52 -12.36 1.25
CA LEU A 331 16.94 -12.70 1.42
C LEU A 331 17.08 -14.20 1.69
N MET A 332 17.40 -14.97 0.66
CA MET A 332 17.65 -16.41 0.73
C MET A 332 19.16 -16.68 0.59
N VAL A 333 19.91 -16.21 1.54
CA VAL A 333 21.38 -16.25 1.56
C VAL A 333 21.90 -16.75 2.90
N ARG A 334 23.20 -17.06 2.96
CA ARG A 334 23.85 -17.44 4.22
C ARG A 334 23.69 -16.36 5.30
N PRO A 335 23.60 -16.72 6.59
CA PRO A 335 23.31 -15.77 7.69
C PRO A 335 24.23 -14.55 7.78
N ALA A 336 25.51 -14.70 7.41
CA ALA A 336 26.45 -13.57 7.41
C ALA A 336 26.15 -12.56 6.28
N ALA A 337 25.77 -13.04 5.10
CA ALA A 337 25.37 -12.21 3.97
C ALA A 337 23.99 -11.56 4.25
N GLU A 338 23.06 -12.28 4.86
CA GLU A 338 21.75 -11.75 5.25
C GLU A 338 21.88 -10.54 6.17
N ARG A 339 22.61 -10.66 7.28
CA ARG A 339 22.82 -9.55 8.22
C ARG A 339 23.45 -8.33 7.55
N ARG A 340 24.36 -8.52 6.62
CA ARG A 340 24.98 -7.46 5.86
C ARG A 340 23.99 -6.81 4.90
N LEU A 341 23.32 -7.59 4.07
CA LEU A 341 22.33 -7.10 3.10
C LEU A 341 21.17 -6.38 3.79
N ALA A 342 20.66 -6.94 4.90
CA ALA A 342 19.59 -6.31 5.68
C ALA A 342 19.95 -4.92 6.23
N LYS A 343 21.26 -4.67 6.46
CA LYS A 343 21.76 -3.34 6.89
C LYS A 343 22.02 -2.40 5.71
N GLU A 344 22.50 -2.91 4.58
CA GLU A 344 22.89 -2.10 3.41
C GLU A 344 21.69 -1.75 2.51
N ILE A 345 20.60 -2.55 2.55
CA ILE A 345 19.40 -2.28 1.75
C ILE A 345 18.45 -1.43 2.58
N THR A 346 18.10 -0.25 2.06
CA THR A 346 17.35 0.79 2.79
C THR A 346 16.04 1.20 2.14
N THR A 347 15.71 0.64 0.97
CA THR A 347 14.60 1.12 0.14
C THR A 347 13.51 0.09 -0.13
N ALA A 348 13.63 -1.13 0.38
CA ALA A 348 12.61 -2.16 0.21
C ALA A 348 11.31 -1.82 0.97
N GLY A 349 10.16 -2.14 0.39
CA GLY A 349 8.86 -1.99 1.05
C GLY A 349 8.69 -2.94 2.22
N ALA A 350 9.02 -4.21 2.04
CA ALA A 350 9.13 -5.22 3.10
C ALA A 350 10.37 -6.09 2.88
N MET A 351 10.98 -6.55 3.97
CA MET A 351 12.16 -7.40 3.96
C MET A 351 11.86 -8.72 4.68
N LEU A 352 11.98 -9.82 3.95
CA LEU A 352 11.75 -11.18 4.45
C LEU A 352 13.11 -11.87 4.61
N LEU A 353 13.44 -12.24 5.82
CA LEU A 353 14.79 -12.69 6.19
C LEU A 353 14.81 -14.21 6.34
N GLY A 354 15.73 -14.83 5.65
CA GLY A 354 16.00 -16.26 5.71
C GLY A 354 15.10 -17.13 4.82
N PRO A 355 15.51 -18.38 4.63
CA PRO A 355 14.87 -19.29 3.69
C PRO A 355 13.47 -19.77 4.11
N LEU A 356 13.09 -19.61 5.38
CA LEU A 356 11.78 -19.99 5.91
C LEU A 356 10.78 -18.81 5.98
N SER A 357 11.11 -17.68 5.36
CA SER A 357 10.27 -16.48 5.33
C SER A 357 9.77 -16.17 3.91
N PRO A 358 8.95 -17.02 3.29
CA PRO A 358 8.39 -16.72 1.97
C PRO A 358 7.47 -15.50 2.01
N THR A 359 7.37 -14.78 0.90
CA THR A 359 6.59 -13.54 0.76
C THR A 359 5.14 -13.71 1.22
N VAL A 360 4.54 -14.85 0.95
CA VAL A 360 3.14 -15.16 1.33
C VAL A 360 2.87 -15.09 2.84
N LEU A 361 3.88 -15.25 3.69
CA LEU A 361 3.70 -15.02 5.13
C LEU A 361 3.48 -13.54 5.43
N GLY A 362 4.14 -12.64 4.71
CA GLY A 362 3.91 -11.20 4.77
C GLY A 362 2.49 -10.83 4.35
N ASP A 363 1.95 -11.54 3.36
CA ASP A 363 0.61 -11.28 2.84
C ASP A 363 -0.51 -11.68 3.81
N PHE A 364 -0.28 -12.67 4.69
CA PHE A 364 -1.37 -13.24 5.48
C PHE A 364 -1.14 -13.22 6.99
N THR A 365 0.04 -13.60 7.48
CA THR A 365 0.22 -13.97 8.88
C THR A 365 1.35 -13.23 9.63
N ALA A 366 2.26 -12.57 8.95
CA ALA A 366 3.37 -11.88 9.61
C ALA A 366 2.95 -10.64 10.42
N GLY A 367 1.82 -10.04 10.08
CA GLY A 367 1.25 -8.89 10.80
C GLY A 367 1.42 -7.53 10.15
N PRO A 368 2.56 -7.15 9.55
CA PRO A 368 2.66 -5.92 8.74
C PRO A 368 1.63 -5.90 7.61
N SER A 369 1.18 -4.71 7.20
CA SER A 369 0.31 -4.61 6.04
C SER A 369 1.07 -4.94 4.75
N HIS A 370 0.46 -5.71 3.86
CA HIS A 370 0.96 -5.99 2.53
C HIS A 370 0.67 -4.87 1.50
N THR A 371 0.02 -3.79 1.92
CA THR A 371 -0.11 -2.59 1.07
C THR A 371 1.21 -1.83 1.12
N LEU A 372 2.06 -2.09 0.16
CA LEU A 372 3.45 -1.68 0.13
C LEU A 372 3.73 -0.74 -1.04
N PRO A 373 4.81 0.06 -0.97
CA PRO A 373 5.25 0.89 -2.09
C PRO A 373 5.81 0.01 -3.22
N THR A 374 5.45 0.32 -4.47
CA THR A 374 5.89 -0.38 -5.69
C THR A 374 6.51 0.61 -6.68
N GLY A 375 7.08 0.12 -7.78
CA GLY A 375 7.61 0.99 -8.84
C GLY A 375 8.75 1.90 -8.39
N GLY A 376 9.56 1.44 -7.45
CA GLY A 376 10.66 2.20 -6.89
C GLY A 376 10.28 3.28 -5.89
N THR A 377 9.01 3.37 -5.48
CA THR A 377 8.55 4.39 -4.52
C THR A 377 8.95 4.09 -3.07
N GLY A 378 9.45 2.87 -2.79
CA GLY A 378 10.05 2.51 -1.49
C GLY A 378 11.21 3.42 -1.06
N ARG A 379 11.78 4.21 -1.99
CA ARG A 379 12.79 5.23 -1.68
C ARG A 379 12.27 6.39 -0.83
N PHE A 380 10.96 6.62 -0.80
CA PHE A 380 10.33 7.74 -0.09
C PHE A 380 8.96 7.43 0.54
N PHE A 381 8.38 6.27 0.23
CA PHE A 381 7.19 5.76 0.89
C PHE A 381 7.49 4.49 1.70
N SER A 382 6.69 4.26 2.72
CA SER A 382 6.68 3.02 3.52
C SER A 382 5.38 2.27 3.32
N GLY A 383 5.34 1.00 3.71
CA GLY A 383 4.10 0.22 3.76
C GLY A 383 3.06 0.83 4.69
N LEU A 384 1.80 0.54 4.42
CA LEU A 384 0.65 1.03 5.18
C LEU A 384 0.74 0.62 6.66
N ARG A 385 0.53 1.58 7.56
CA ARG A 385 0.57 1.36 9.00
C ARG A 385 -0.42 2.25 9.75
N VAL A 386 -0.50 2.09 11.06
CA VAL A 386 -1.44 2.84 11.92
C VAL A 386 -1.31 4.35 11.77
N THR A 387 -0.09 4.87 11.62
CA THR A 387 0.14 6.33 11.49
C THR A 387 -0.50 6.95 10.26
N ASP A 388 -0.76 6.15 9.21
CA ASP A 388 -1.41 6.63 7.99
C ASP A 388 -2.90 6.96 8.22
N PHE A 389 -3.49 6.40 9.28
CA PHE A 389 -4.85 6.65 9.74
C PHE A 389 -4.94 7.72 10.83
N LEU A 390 -3.82 8.34 11.17
CA LEU A 390 -3.73 9.37 12.19
C LEU A 390 -3.36 10.72 11.59
N ARG A 391 -3.81 11.78 12.24
CA ARG A 391 -3.31 13.14 12.07
C ARG A 391 -2.50 13.54 13.30
N ARG A 392 -1.37 14.15 13.05
CA ARG A 392 -0.55 14.77 14.08
C ARG A 392 -0.89 16.26 14.19
N THR A 393 -1.11 16.74 15.42
CA THR A 393 -1.30 18.16 15.71
C THR A 393 -0.23 18.60 16.71
N SER A 394 0.51 19.65 16.38
CA SER A 394 1.47 20.26 17.30
C SER A 394 0.74 21.06 18.39
N LEU A 395 1.18 20.90 19.65
CA LEU A 395 0.70 21.64 20.79
C LEU A 395 1.77 22.62 21.23
N VAL A 396 1.37 23.88 21.43
CA VAL A 396 2.27 24.93 21.89
C VAL A 396 1.56 25.77 22.94
N ARG A 397 2.18 25.95 24.11
CA ARG A 397 1.68 26.84 25.18
C ARG A 397 2.85 27.60 25.79
N TYR A 398 2.80 28.91 25.65
CA TYR A 398 3.68 29.85 26.32
C TYR A 398 2.99 30.47 27.54
N ASP A 399 3.74 30.65 28.62
CA ASP A 399 3.42 31.54 29.70
C ASP A 399 4.17 32.88 29.51
N ARG A 400 3.94 33.83 30.41
CA ARG A 400 4.55 35.18 30.31
C ARG A 400 6.09 35.12 30.41
N ALA A 401 6.61 34.21 31.20
CA ALA A 401 8.06 34.06 31.39
C ALA A 401 8.75 33.47 30.16
N SER A 402 8.20 32.38 29.61
CA SER A 402 8.71 31.75 28.39
C SER A 402 8.54 32.68 27.16
N LEU A 403 7.44 33.47 27.12
CA LEU A 403 7.22 34.45 26.05
C LEU A 403 8.29 35.54 26.07
N ARG A 404 8.66 36.04 27.27
CA ARG A 404 9.77 37.03 27.42
C ARG A 404 11.09 36.46 26.92
N ARG A 405 11.40 35.19 27.20
CA ARG A 405 12.64 34.56 26.73
C ARG A 405 12.70 34.40 25.22
N ALA A 406 11.56 34.25 24.57
CA ALA A 406 11.47 34.15 23.11
C ALA A 406 11.46 35.50 22.37
N ALA A 407 11.27 36.62 23.09
CA ALA A 407 10.97 37.91 22.49
C ALA A 407 12.04 38.39 21.49
N ALA A 408 13.30 38.35 21.88
CA ALA A 408 14.41 38.82 21.02
C ALA A 408 14.49 38.02 19.69
N VAL A 409 14.24 36.74 19.75
CA VAL A 409 14.23 35.87 18.54
C VAL A 409 13.09 36.27 17.60
N VAL A 410 11.88 36.43 18.12
CA VAL A 410 10.71 36.80 17.31
C VAL A 410 10.88 38.19 16.70
N GLU A 411 11.40 39.15 17.47
CA GLU A 411 11.68 40.52 16.98
C GLU A 411 12.71 40.51 15.86
N ALA A 412 13.81 39.76 16.02
CA ALA A 412 14.86 39.65 15.00
C ALA A 412 14.31 39.01 13.70
N PHE A 413 13.60 37.90 13.80
CA PHE A 413 13.03 37.26 12.62
C PHE A 413 11.97 38.11 11.92
N SER A 414 11.11 38.79 12.69
CA SER A 414 10.13 39.72 12.13
C SER A 414 10.81 40.86 11.35
N GLY A 415 11.96 41.36 11.83
CA GLY A 415 12.75 42.36 11.10
C GLY A 415 13.38 41.79 9.82
N MET A 416 14.01 40.61 9.90
CA MET A 416 14.61 39.95 8.71
C MET A 416 13.60 39.64 7.61
N GLU A 417 12.39 39.26 7.99
CA GLU A 417 11.31 38.89 7.05
C GLU A 417 10.44 40.08 6.65
N SER A 418 10.69 41.29 7.22
CA SER A 418 9.87 42.49 7.04
C SER A 418 8.38 42.25 7.37
N LEU A 419 8.12 41.48 8.42
CA LEU A 419 6.79 41.10 8.90
C LEU A 419 6.45 41.80 10.22
N ASP A 420 6.22 43.13 10.20
CA ASP A 420 5.98 43.95 11.38
C ASP A 420 4.83 43.45 12.27
N ALA A 421 3.75 42.96 11.67
CA ALA A 421 2.62 42.42 12.40
C ALA A 421 2.99 41.20 13.25
N HIS A 422 3.98 40.38 12.83
CA HIS A 422 4.47 39.23 13.60
C HIS A 422 5.17 39.70 14.88
N GLY A 423 6.10 40.65 14.77
CA GLY A 423 6.74 41.27 15.92
C GLY A 423 5.75 41.98 16.84
N ARG A 424 4.80 42.74 16.27
CA ARG A 424 3.75 43.42 17.03
C ARG A 424 2.87 42.46 17.82
N SER A 425 2.54 41.31 17.21
CA SER A 425 1.71 40.27 17.89
C SER A 425 2.34 39.80 19.20
N LEU A 426 3.67 39.75 19.29
CA LEU A 426 4.38 39.41 20.53
C LEU A 426 4.44 40.59 21.47
N LYS A 427 4.82 41.83 20.99
CA LYS A 427 5.02 43.03 21.79
C LYS A 427 3.79 43.39 22.58
N VAL A 428 2.58 43.37 21.98
CA VAL A 428 1.33 43.70 22.67
C VAL A 428 1.03 42.77 23.85
N ARG A 429 1.44 41.49 23.77
CA ARG A 429 1.28 40.52 24.86
C ARG A 429 2.26 40.73 26.02
N LEU A 430 3.35 41.49 25.77
CA LEU A 430 4.31 41.89 26.78
C LEU A 430 4.03 43.29 27.34
N GLY A 431 2.99 43.98 26.82
CA GLY A 431 2.68 45.36 27.21
C GLY A 431 3.61 46.42 26.57
N ARG A 432 4.09 46.11 25.35
CA ARG A 432 5.02 46.99 24.60
C ARG A 432 4.39 47.43 23.28
#